data_e6cab762db1c4db0fe4345bf2d0f90c3
#
_entry.id   e6cab762db1c4db0fe4345bf2d0f90c3
#
_cell.length_a   1.000
_cell.length_b   1.000
_cell.length_c   1.000
_cell.angle_alpha   90.00
_cell.angle_beta   90.00
_cell.angle_gamma   90.00
#
_symmetry.space_group_name_H-M   'P 1'
#
loop_
_entity.id
_entity.type
_entity.pdbx_description
1 polymer ?
#
loop_
_entity_poly.entity_id
_entity_poly.type
_entity_poly.pdbx_seq_one_letter_code
_entity_poly.pdbx_strand_id
1 'polypeptide(L)'
;PIRYIAGKMMLVRALVLGMHLDIYPPKTKLSFEKKYDFAALIPLQANASFDLLGKIKTILIGGAPIPHDLRKRISKSYKHCIESYGMTETLTHVATRTVSDPVLPFRAMPGIGISTDKMGCLIIEVPHVPLSPIRTQDIVKLEDDTSFTLLGRRDWVINSGGMKIFPEALEDALTPFIKFPFFFTSVPDAELGEKLVLLVEAATKEKETILAIAQQYLGANKHHVPKAVFCTTALSYTSTGKLDRLTSKKNALNL
;
A
#
# COMPACT_ATOMS: atom_id res chain seq x y z
N PRO A 1 -6.65 -18.40 4.62
CA PRO A 1 -8.02 -18.83 4.99
C PRO A 1 -9.02 -18.52 3.88
N ILE A 2 -9.88 -19.49 3.53
CA ILE A 2 -10.88 -19.37 2.45
C ILE A 2 -12.02 -18.37 2.76
N ARG A 3 -12.12 -17.88 3.98
CA ARG A 3 -13.04 -16.77 4.31
C ARG A 3 -12.64 -15.43 3.66
N TYR A 4 -11.38 -15.29 3.24
CA TYR A 4 -10.89 -14.13 2.51
C TYR A 4 -10.71 -14.46 1.03
N ILE A 5 -10.91 -13.47 0.16
CA ILE A 5 -10.82 -13.65 -1.29
C ILE A 5 -9.45 -14.20 -1.73
N ALA A 6 -8.35 -13.76 -1.10
CA ALA A 6 -7.01 -14.24 -1.41
C ALA A 6 -6.87 -15.77 -1.22
N GLY A 7 -7.42 -16.32 -0.12
CA GLY A 7 -7.41 -17.75 0.13
C GLY A 7 -8.30 -18.53 -0.85
N LYS A 8 -9.49 -18.00 -1.18
CA LYS A 8 -10.36 -18.56 -2.21
C LYS A 8 -9.66 -18.65 -3.56
N MET A 9 -8.97 -17.57 -3.96
CA MET A 9 -8.28 -17.51 -5.25
C MET A 9 -7.07 -18.43 -5.33
N MET A 10 -6.40 -18.72 -4.20
CA MET A 10 -5.37 -19.78 -4.20
C MET A 10 -5.94 -21.15 -4.47
N LEU A 11 -7.09 -21.48 -3.87
CA LEU A 11 -7.79 -22.75 -4.16
C LEU A 11 -8.23 -22.82 -5.63
N VAL A 12 -8.83 -21.74 -6.14
CA VAL A 12 -9.25 -21.68 -7.56
C VAL A 12 -8.06 -21.89 -8.50
N ARG A 13 -6.93 -21.21 -8.25
CA ARG A 13 -5.70 -21.40 -9.05
C ARG A 13 -5.22 -22.84 -9.03
N ALA A 14 -5.19 -23.47 -7.84
CA ALA A 14 -4.77 -24.84 -7.71
C ALA A 14 -5.67 -25.79 -8.51
N LEU A 15 -6.98 -25.61 -8.44
CA LEU A 15 -7.95 -26.43 -9.18
C LEU A 15 -7.83 -26.22 -10.71
N VAL A 16 -7.80 -24.96 -11.15
CA VAL A 16 -7.79 -24.63 -12.60
C VAL A 16 -6.46 -25.02 -13.27
N LEU A 17 -5.35 -24.89 -12.55
CA LEU A 17 -4.02 -25.15 -13.09
C LEU A 17 -3.46 -26.54 -12.74
N GLY A 18 -4.25 -27.37 -12.05
CA GLY A 18 -3.81 -28.72 -11.63
C GLY A 18 -2.62 -28.70 -10.67
N MET A 19 -2.53 -27.68 -9.79
CA MET A 19 -1.40 -27.53 -8.88
C MET A 19 -1.59 -28.36 -7.61
N HIS A 20 -0.51 -28.94 -7.10
CA HIS A 20 -0.48 -29.41 -5.71
C HIS A 20 -0.52 -28.24 -4.75
N LEU A 21 -1.45 -28.25 -3.79
CA LEU A 21 -1.65 -27.19 -2.82
C LEU A 21 -1.27 -27.63 -1.41
N ASP A 22 -0.19 -27.07 -0.88
CA ASP A 22 0.15 -27.19 0.53
C ASP A 22 -0.49 -26.03 1.31
N ILE A 23 -1.16 -26.35 2.42
CA ILE A 23 -1.89 -25.37 3.24
C ILE A 23 -1.10 -25.14 4.53
N TYR A 24 -0.82 -23.87 4.80
CA TYR A 24 -0.13 -23.43 6.02
C TYR A 24 -1.03 -22.55 6.89
N PRO A 25 -0.86 -22.59 8.22
CA PRO A 25 -1.53 -21.64 9.11
C PRO A 25 -1.19 -20.20 8.70
N PRO A 26 -2.14 -19.24 8.78
CA PRO A 26 -1.93 -17.86 8.38
C PRO A 26 -1.12 -17.09 9.44
N LYS A 27 0.12 -17.51 9.67
CA LYS A 27 1.07 -16.86 10.59
C LYS A 27 1.82 -15.74 9.87
N THR A 28 2.27 -14.75 10.62
CA THR A 28 3.14 -13.69 10.11
C THR A 28 4.47 -14.26 9.63
N LYS A 29 5.13 -15.06 10.44
CA LYS A 29 6.36 -15.78 10.07
C LYS A 29 5.97 -17.16 9.55
N LEU A 30 6.33 -17.43 8.30
CA LEU A 30 6.12 -18.72 7.65
C LEU A 30 7.21 -19.72 8.08
N SER A 31 6.90 -21.00 7.98
CA SER A 31 7.86 -22.07 8.23
C SER A 31 7.56 -23.20 7.25
N PHE A 32 8.48 -23.47 6.33
CA PHE A 32 8.43 -24.58 5.38
C PHE A 32 9.85 -24.94 4.92
N GLU A 33 10.03 -26.21 4.57
CA GLU A 33 11.34 -26.72 4.13
C GLU A 33 11.41 -26.98 2.63
N LYS A 34 10.27 -27.28 2.03
CA LYS A 34 10.13 -27.57 0.59
C LYS A 34 10.35 -26.32 -0.25
N LYS A 35 10.67 -26.55 -1.53
CA LYS A 35 10.61 -25.49 -2.57
C LYS A 35 9.21 -25.48 -3.17
N TYR A 36 8.78 -24.28 -3.60
CA TYR A 36 7.48 -24.05 -4.22
C TYR A 36 7.62 -23.32 -5.54
N ASP A 37 6.78 -23.66 -6.51
CA ASP A 37 6.73 -22.92 -7.78
C ASP A 37 6.02 -21.58 -7.63
N PHE A 38 5.03 -21.51 -6.72
CA PHE A 38 4.22 -20.32 -6.52
C PHE A 38 3.76 -20.16 -5.06
N ALA A 39 3.79 -18.91 -4.58
CA ALA A 39 3.09 -18.53 -3.34
C ALA A 39 2.51 -17.12 -3.45
N ALA A 40 1.33 -16.91 -2.83
CA ALA A 40 0.75 -15.60 -2.64
C ALA A 40 0.88 -15.18 -1.18
N LEU A 41 1.47 -14.01 -0.93
CA LEU A 41 1.81 -13.49 0.38
C LEU A 41 1.30 -12.06 0.56
N ILE A 42 1.10 -11.65 1.79
CA ILE A 42 0.98 -10.23 2.13
C ILE A 42 2.37 -9.65 2.46
N PRO A 43 2.58 -8.32 2.35
CA PRO A 43 3.89 -7.71 2.64
C PRO A 43 4.45 -8.07 4.02
N LEU A 44 3.59 -8.15 5.04
CA LEU A 44 3.98 -8.53 6.40
C LEU A 44 4.61 -9.93 6.45
N GLN A 45 4.01 -10.92 5.76
CA GLN A 45 4.56 -12.28 5.67
C GLN A 45 5.85 -12.32 4.88
N ALA A 46 5.91 -11.61 3.75
CA ALA A 46 7.12 -11.53 2.94
C ALA A 46 8.30 -10.91 3.71
N ASN A 47 8.04 -9.89 4.53
CA ASN A 47 9.07 -9.26 5.36
C ASN A 47 9.55 -10.19 6.49
N ALA A 48 8.60 -10.78 7.23
CA ALA A 48 8.92 -11.64 8.38
C ALA A 48 9.58 -12.98 7.99
N SER A 49 9.42 -13.38 6.73
CA SER A 49 9.90 -14.66 6.18
C SER A 49 10.86 -14.46 5.00
N PHE A 50 11.57 -13.32 4.97
CA PHE A 50 12.39 -12.91 3.84
C PHE A 50 13.37 -14.00 3.38
N ASP A 51 14.04 -14.65 4.34
CA ASP A 51 15.02 -15.70 4.05
C ASP A 51 14.43 -16.95 3.39
N LEU A 52 13.12 -17.15 3.54
CA LEU A 52 12.41 -18.27 2.91
C LEU A 52 11.97 -17.97 1.48
N LEU A 53 11.93 -16.69 1.07
CA LEU A 53 11.45 -16.30 -0.25
C LEU A 53 12.27 -16.95 -1.38
N GLY A 54 13.56 -17.22 -1.15
CA GLY A 54 14.41 -17.94 -2.11
C GLY A 54 14.02 -19.40 -2.39
N LYS A 55 13.14 -19.97 -1.56
CA LYS A 55 12.54 -21.29 -1.80
C LYS A 55 11.30 -21.25 -2.68
N ILE A 56 10.86 -20.07 -3.10
CA ILE A 56 9.65 -19.85 -3.91
C ILE A 56 10.08 -19.30 -5.26
N LYS A 57 9.72 -19.96 -6.34
CA LYS A 57 10.09 -19.57 -7.70
C LYS A 57 9.38 -18.28 -8.15
N THR A 58 8.07 -18.20 -7.92
CA THR A 58 7.25 -17.04 -8.24
C THR A 58 6.45 -16.59 -7.02
N ILE A 59 6.63 -15.35 -6.62
CA ILE A 59 5.99 -14.76 -5.44
C ILE A 59 5.00 -13.70 -5.89
N LEU A 60 3.74 -13.80 -5.48
CA LEU A 60 2.72 -12.78 -5.67
C LEU A 60 2.50 -12.06 -4.33
N ILE A 61 2.77 -10.78 -4.27
CA ILE A 61 2.54 -9.98 -3.06
C ILE A 61 1.35 -9.04 -3.31
N GLY A 62 0.40 -9.04 -2.39
CA GLY A 62 -0.79 -8.20 -2.50
C GLY A 62 -1.49 -7.95 -1.16
N GLY A 63 -2.60 -7.24 -1.22
CA GLY A 63 -3.44 -6.93 -0.07
C GLY A 63 -3.05 -5.69 0.73
N ALA A 64 -1.83 -5.18 0.54
CA ALA A 64 -1.36 -3.91 1.09
C ALA A 64 -0.17 -3.39 0.26
N PRO A 65 0.18 -2.10 0.35
CA PRO A 65 1.41 -1.57 -0.25
C PRO A 65 2.66 -2.28 0.30
N ILE A 66 3.66 -2.50 -0.57
CA ILE A 66 4.93 -3.07 -0.16
C ILE A 66 5.80 -1.94 0.42
N PRO A 67 6.22 -2.01 1.71
CA PRO A 67 7.10 -1.00 2.30
C PRO A 67 8.39 -0.84 1.50
N HIS A 68 8.89 0.40 1.42
CA HIS A 68 10.06 0.76 0.62
C HIS A 68 11.28 -0.15 0.88
N ASP A 69 11.64 -0.37 2.14
CA ASP A 69 12.80 -1.21 2.49
C ASP A 69 12.62 -2.67 2.07
N LEU A 70 11.41 -3.21 2.23
CA LEU A 70 11.09 -4.55 1.75
C LEU A 70 11.18 -4.63 0.23
N ARG A 71 10.64 -3.63 -0.48
CA ARG A 71 10.71 -3.50 -1.94
C ARG A 71 12.16 -3.50 -2.43
N LYS A 72 13.01 -2.66 -1.83
CA LYS A 72 14.42 -2.56 -2.15
C LYS A 72 15.19 -3.86 -1.91
N ARG A 73 14.88 -4.58 -0.82
CA ARG A 73 15.46 -5.89 -0.54
C ARG A 73 15.02 -6.94 -1.56
N ILE A 74 13.71 -7.01 -1.85
CA ILE A 74 13.15 -7.96 -2.82
C ILE A 74 13.72 -7.70 -4.21
N SER A 75 13.74 -6.47 -4.69
CA SER A 75 14.22 -6.11 -6.03
C SER A 75 15.67 -6.54 -6.28
N LYS A 76 16.49 -6.54 -5.22
CA LYS A 76 17.89 -6.98 -5.28
C LYS A 76 18.05 -8.50 -5.24
N SER A 77 17.15 -9.20 -4.56
CA SER A 77 17.34 -10.62 -4.21
C SER A 77 16.47 -11.58 -5.03
N TYR A 78 15.32 -11.12 -5.54
CA TYR A 78 14.30 -12.02 -6.12
C TYR A 78 13.75 -11.45 -7.44
N LYS A 79 14.06 -12.14 -8.57
CA LYS A 79 13.66 -11.69 -9.91
C LYS A 79 12.16 -11.91 -10.24
N HIS A 80 11.52 -12.90 -9.63
CA HIS A 80 10.15 -13.29 -9.95
C HIS A 80 9.20 -12.95 -8.79
N CYS A 81 9.29 -11.72 -8.32
CA CYS A 81 8.37 -11.18 -7.32
C CYS A 81 7.45 -10.15 -7.99
N ILE A 82 6.15 -10.39 -7.88
CA ILE A 82 5.10 -9.62 -8.55
C ILE A 82 4.22 -8.99 -7.47
N GLU A 83 3.99 -7.70 -7.58
CA GLU A 83 3.00 -6.98 -6.78
C GLU A 83 1.67 -6.95 -7.52
N SER A 84 0.59 -7.25 -6.83
CA SER A 84 -0.75 -7.28 -7.38
C SER A 84 -1.63 -6.16 -6.85
N TYR A 85 -2.43 -5.58 -7.72
CA TYR A 85 -3.48 -4.62 -7.39
C TYR A 85 -4.84 -5.24 -7.68
N GLY A 86 -5.76 -5.12 -6.72
CA GLY A 86 -7.13 -5.59 -6.81
C GLY A 86 -7.87 -5.41 -5.49
N MET A 87 -9.15 -5.68 -5.50
CA MET A 87 -10.04 -5.53 -4.35
C MET A 87 -11.08 -6.65 -4.32
N THR A 88 -11.89 -6.69 -3.28
CA THR A 88 -12.94 -7.71 -3.14
C THR A 88 -13.95 -7.64 -4.28
N GLU A 89 -14.26 -6.42 -4.71
CA GLU A 89 -15.23 -6.12 -5.77
C GLU A 89 -14.75 -6.61 -7.14
N THR A 90 -13.45 -6.70 -7.35
CA THR A 90 -12.85 -7.26 -8.58
C THR A 90 -12.64 -8.77 -8.51
N LEU A 91 -13.03 -9.44 -7.43
CA LEU A 91 -12.88 -10.87 -7.13
C LEU A 91 -11.43 -11.34 -7.01
N THR A 92 -10.52 -10.76 -7.75
CA THR A 92 -9.08 -11.08 -7.78
C THR A 92 -8.27 -9.82 -8.13
N HIS A 93 -6.97 -9.99 -8.35
CA HIS A 93 -6.16 -8.89 -8.86
C HIS A 93 -6.52 -8.60 -10.33
N VAL A 94 -6.50 -7.34 -10.68
CA VAL A 94 -6.81 -6.81 -12.01
C VAL A 94 -5.61 -6.15 -12.67
N ALA A 95 -4.55 -5.86 -11.90
CA ALA A 95 -3.30 -5.36 -12.42
C ALA A 95 -2.12 -5.91 -11.63
N THR A 96 -0.96 -5.95 -12.26
CA THR A 96 0.28 -6.42 -11.66
C THR A 96 1.46 -5.54 -12.06
N ARG A 97 2.52 -5.58 -11.26
CA ARG A 97 3.83 -5.04 -11.63
C ARG A 97 4.94 -5.90 -11.02
N THR A 98 6.11 -5.93 -11.64
CA THR A 98 7.31 -6.50 -11.02
C THR A 98 7.70 -5.66 -9.79
N VAL A 99 8.07 -6.33 -8.70
CA VAL A 99 8.62 -5.62 -7.53
C VAL A 99 10.01 -5.13 -7.88
N SER A 100 10.14 -3.83 -8.07
CA SER A 100 11.37 -3.16 -8.49
C SER A 100 11.62 -1.87 -7.71
N ASP A 101 12.85 -1.39 -7.76
CA ASP A 101 13.27 -0.09 -7.28
C ASP A 101 14.15 0.54 -8.37
N PRO A 102 13.68 1.62 -9.04
CA PRO A 102 12.45 2.38 -8.80
C PRO A 102 11.15 1.61 -9.08
N VAL A 103 10.05 2.12 -8.51
CA VAL A 103 8.71 1.54 -8.64
C VAL A 103 8.20 1.69 -10.07
N LEU A 104 7.73 0.59 -10.66
CA LEU A 104 7.11 0.58 -11.99
C LEU A 104 5.59 0.83 -11.91
N PRO A 105 4.94 1.33 -12.98
CA PRO A 105 3.49 1.36 -13.09
C PRO A 105 2.87 -0.03 -12.98
N PHE A 106 1.63 -0.09 -12.49
CA PHE A 106 0.81 -1.29 -12.60
C PHE A 106 0.35 -1.46 -14.06
N ARG A 107 0.37 -2.69 -14.55
CA ARG A 107 -0.20 -3.07 -15.85
C ARG A 107 -1.47 -3.87 -15.62
N ALA A 108 -2.54 -3.47 -16.27
CA ALA A 108 -3.82 -4.18 -16.26
C ALA A 108 -3.66 -5.60 -16.84
N MET A 109 -4.37 -6.55 -16.26
CA MET A 109 -4.41 -7.92 -16.76
C MET A 109 -5.14 -7.96 -18.12
N PRO A 110 -4.84 -8.93 -19.00
CA PRO A 110 -5.54 -9.06 -20.27
C PRO A 110 -7.06 -9.06 -20.11
N GLY A 111 -7.74 -8.25 -20.90
CA GLY A 111 -9.20 -8.11 -20.87
C GLY A 111 -9.75 -7.18 -19.78
N ILE A 112 -8.89 -6.57 -18.97
CA ILE A 112 -9.29 -5.53 -17.99
C ILE A 112 -9.17 -4.17 -18.64
N GLY A 113 -10.28 -3.41 -18.67
CA GLY A 113 -10.28 -2.00 -19.06
C GLY A 113 -9.99 -1.10 -17.86
N ILE A 114 -9.24 -0.02 -18.10
CA ILE A 114 -8.98 1.01 -17.10
C ILE A 114 -9.24 2.40 -17.65
N SER A 115 -9.81 3.26 -16.82
CA SER A 115 -10.02 4.69 -17.11
C SER A 115 -10.05 5.47 -15.81
N THR A 116 -10.23 6.78 -15.87
CA THR A 116 -10.39 7.61 -14.68
C THR A 116 -11.64 8.45 -14.74
N ASP A 117 -12.20 8.76 -13.57
CA ASP A 117 -13.24 9.77 -13.44
C ASP A 117 -12.66 11.20 -13.45
N LYS A 118 -13.54 12.21 -13.35
CA LYS A 118 -13.17 13.64 -13.31
C LYS A 118 -12.28 14.01 -12.11
N MET A 119 -12.25 13.17 -11.08
CA MET A 119 -11.43 13.37 -9.88
C MET A 119 -10.08 12.65 -9.97
N GLY A 120 -9.84 11.88 -11.03
CA GLY A 120 -8.66 11.05 -11.21
C GLY A 120 -8.74 9.69 -10.51
N CYS A 121 -9.93 9.30 -10.03
CA CYS A 121 -10.12 7.98 -9.42
C CYS A 121 -10.20 6.91 -10.50
N LEU A 122 -9.51 5.79 -10.27
CA LEU A 122 -9.48 4.65 -11.18
C LEU A 122 -10.87 4.04 -11.34
N ILE A 123 -11.27 3.82 -12.58
CA ILE A 123 -12.44 3.04 -12.99
C ILE A 123 -11.92 1.77 -13.64
N ILE A 124 -12.46 0.63 -13.21
CA ILE A 124 -12.00 -0.70 -13.66
C ILE A 124 -13.17 -1.40 -14.34
N GLU A 125 -12.98 -1.80 -15.58
CA GLU A 125 -13.91 -2.63 -16.33
C GLU A 125 -13.45 -4.09 -16.28
N VAL A 126 -14.22 -4.92 -15.56
CA VAL A 126 -13.92 -6.34 -15.37
C VAL A 126 -14.97 -7.16 -16.11
N PRO A 127 -14.61 -7.90 -17.16
CA PRO A 127 -15.55 -8.77 -17.85
C PRO A 127 -16.21 -9.76 -16.88
N HIS A 128 -17.51 -9.99 -17.07
CA HIS A 128 -18.30 -10.97 -16.31
C HIS A 128 -18.47 -10.68 -14.81
N VAL A 129 -18.05 -9.51 -14.32
CA VAL A 129 -18.37 -9.06 -12.96
C VAL A 129 -19.61 -8.17 -13.00
N PRO A 130 -20.70 -8.53 -12.30
CA PRO A 130 -21.98 -7.79 -12.38
C PRO A 130 -21.88 -6.33 -11.94
N LEU A 131 -20.91 -5.97 -11.10
CA LEU A 131 -20.67 -4.61 -10.60
C LEU A 131 -19.80 -3.75 -11.54
N SER A 132 -19.37 -4.29 -12.68
CA SER A 132 -18.56 -3.55 -13.67
C SER A 132 -19.40 -2.49 -14.39
N PRO A 133 -18.86 -1.25 -14.63
CA PRO A 133 -17.54 -0.77 -14.22
C PRO A 133 -17.46 -0.41 -12.73
N ILE A 134 -16.35 -0.80 -12.10
CA ILE A 134 -16.10 -0.55 -10.68
C ILE A 134 -15.40 0.80 -10.52
N ARG A 135 -16.01 1.73 -9.78
CA ARG A 135 -15.44 3.02 -9.44
C ARG A 135 -14.69 2.92 -8.12
N THR A 136 -13.40 3.15 -8.13
CA THR A 136 -12.57 3.08 -6.93
C THR A 136 -12.45 4.43 -6.23
N GLN A 137 -11.81 4.44 -5.06
CA GLN A 137 -11.36 5.67 -4.38
C GLN A 137 -9.84 5.89 -4.60
N ASP A 138 -9.20 5.09 -5.42
CA ASP A 138 -7.77 5.15 -5.66
C ASP A 138 -7.48 6.15 -6.79
N ILE A 139 -6.76 7.22 -6.47
CA ILE A 139 -6.34 8.23 -7.44
C ILE A 139 -5.11 7.71 -8.16
N VAL A 140 -5.14 7.77 -9.48
CA VAL A 140 -4.08 7.26 -10.35
C VAL A 140 -3.68 8.27 -11.41
N LYS A 141 -2.48 8.09 -11.93
CA LYS A 141 -2.04 8.66 -13.20
C LYS A 141 -2.02 7.53 -14.22
N LEU A 142 -2.82 7.64 -15.28
CA LEU A 142 -2.70 6.73 -16.41
C LEU A 142 -1.40 7.04 -17.15
N GLU A 143 -0.61 6.02 -17.41
CA GLU A 143 0.61 6.13 -18.21
C GLU A 143 0.31 5.80 -19.69
N ASP A 144 -0.59 4.86 -19.90
CA ASP A 144 -1.20 4.49 -21.18
C ASP A 144 -2.57 3.82 -20.94
N ASP A 145 -3.20 3.28 -22.00
CA ASP A 145 -4.52 2.64 -21.94
C ASP A 145 -4.56 1.35 -21.10
N THR A 146 -3.40 0.84 -20.70
CA THR A 146 -3.26 -0.44 -19.98
C THR A 146 -2.44 -0.33 -18.71
N SER A 147 -1.86 0.83 -18.41
CA SER A 147 -0.99 0.98 -17.26
C SER A 147 -1.22 2.27 -16.48
N PHE A 148 -1.01 2.19 -15.16
CA PHE A 148 -1.22 3.32 -14.25
C PHE A 148 -0.25 3.32 -13.07
N THR A 149 0.02 4.51 -12.58
CA THR A 149 0.72 4.75 -11.31
C THR A 149 -0.29 5.14 -10.24
N LEU A 150 -0.28 4.42 -9.12
CA LEU A 150 -1.11 4.74 -7.97
C LEU A 150 -0.51 5.96 -7.24
N LEU A 151 -1.32 7.00 -7.03
CA LEU A 151 -0.91 8.23 -6.35
C LEU A 151 -1.35 8.25 -4.88
N GLY A 152 -2.48 7.62 -4.56
CA GLY A 152 -3.03 7.56 -3.21
C GLY A 152 -4.54 7.36 -3.23
N ARG A 153 -5.18 7.50 -2.08
CA ARG A 153 -6.64 7.38 -1.96
C ARG A 153 -7.31 8.74 -1.82
N ARG A 154 -8.43 8.92 -2.50
CA ARG A 154 -9.25 10.14 -2.43
C ARG A 154 -9.64 10.49 -0.99
N ASP A 155 -9.95 9.48 -0.19
CA ASP A 155 -10.36 9.64 1.20
C ASP A 155 -9.26 10.29 2.08
N TRP A 156 -8.01 10.21 1.65
CA TRP A 156 -6.83 10.71 2.39
C TRP A 156 -6.21 11.96 1.78
N VAL A 157 -6.67 12.40 0.58
CA VAL A 157 -6.17 13.64 -0.03
C VAL A 157 -6.39 14.81 0.92
N ILE A 158 -5.32 15.57 1.16
CA ILE A 158 -5.33 16.77 2.00
C ILE A 158 -5.37 17.99 1.08
N ASN A 159 -6.35 18.87 1.30
CA ASN A 159 -6.48 20.10 0.52
C ASN A 159 -5.93 21.27 1.33
N SER A 160 -4.65 21.58 1.18
CA SER A 160 -3.95 22.60 1.95
C SER A 160 -3.62 23.80 1.08
N GLY A 161 -4.25 24.96 1.35
CA GLY A 161 -4.03 26.18 0.57
C GLY A 161 -4.30 26.02 -0.91
N GLY A 162 -5.33 25.25 -1.30
CA GLY A 162 -5.69 24.97 -2.70
C GLY A 162 -4.84 23.88 -3.38
N MET A 163 -3.83 23.35 -2.69
CA MET A 163 -3.00 22.26 -3.19
C MET A 163 -3.52 20.90 -2.73
N LYS A 164 -3.64 19.95 -3.66
CA LYS A 164 -3.92 18.55 -3.34
C LYS A 164 -2.64 17.84 -2.96
N ILE A 165 -2.57 17.35 -1.74
CA ILE A 165 -1.43 16.60 -1.21
C ILE A 165 -1.85 15.15 -1.06
N PHE A 166 -1.01 14.24 -1.55
CA PHE A 166 -1.19 12.78 -1.45
C PHE A 166 -0.32 12.26 -0.31
N PRO A 167 -0.91 11.96 0.87
CA PRO A 167 -0.16 11.54 2.05
C PRO A 167 0.74 10.32 1.80
N GLU A 168 0.22 9.33 1.08
CA GLU A 168 0.92 8.07 0.83
C GLU A 168 2.24 8.29 0.09
N ALA A 169 2.29 9.22 -0.87
CA ALA A 169 3.51 9.55 -1.60
C ALA A 169 4.57 10.19 -0.68
N LEU A 170 4.14 11.01 0.29
CA LEU A 170 5.05 11.62 1.29
C LEU A 170 5.52 10.58 2.30
N GLU A 171 4.66 9.65 2.68
CA GLU A 171 4.98 8.54 3.58
C GLU A 171 6.03 7.62 2.95
N ASP A 172 5.84 7.26 1.69
CA ASP A 172 6.82 6.45 0.94
C ASP A 172 8.18 7.15 0.87
N ALA A 173 8.20 8.47 0.64
CA ALA A 173 9.44 9.25 0.60
C ALA A 173 10.17 9.31 1.95
N LEU A 174 9.45 9.33 3.08
CA LEU A 174 10.05 9.42 4.42
C LEU A 174 10.31 8.07 5.09
N THR A 175 9.69 6.98 4.60
CA THR A 175 9.86 5.64 5.19
C THR A 175 11.32 5.19 5.36
N PRO A 176 12.28 5.51 4.47
CA PRO A 176 13.68 5.15 4.66
C PRO A 176 14.36 5.85 5.84
N PHE A 177 13.81 6.96 6.31
CA PHE A 177 14.47 7.88 7.26
C PHE A 177 13.81 7.89 8.63
N ILE A 178 12.49 7.60 8.71
CA ILE A 178 11.73 7.54 9.96
C ILE A 178 11.52 6.06 10.33
N LYS A 179 12.08 5.64 11.47
CA LYS A 179 12.03 4.24 11.94
C LYS A 179 10.76 3.89 12.73
N PHE A 180 9.96 4.87 13.04
CA PHE A 180 8.72 4.72 13.80
C PHE A 180 7.54 4.56 12.84
N PRO A 181 6.45 3.88 13.21
CA PRO A 181 5.20 3.93 12.47
C PRO A 181 4.67 5.37 12.41
N PHE A 182 4.28 5.82 11.22
CA PHE A 182 3.80 7.19 11.01
C PHE A 182 2.84 7.28 9.83
N PHE A 183 2.08 8.37 9.77
CA PHE A 183 1.34 8.74 8.58
C PHE A 183 1.06 10.25 8.56
N PHE A 184 0.86 10.78 7.36
CA PHE A 184 0.42 12.16 7.18
C PHE A 184 -1.10 12.25 7.30
N THR A 185 -1.55 13.33 7.94
CA THR A 185 -2.97 13.69 8.06
C THR A 185 -3.11 15.21 8.04
N SER A 186 -4.32 15.69 8.18
CA SER A 186 -4.60 17.12 8.28
C SER A 186 -5.26 17.48 9.61
N VAL A 187 -5.14 18.73 9.99
CA VAL A 187 -5.99 19.38 10.99
C VAL A 187 -6.60 20.64 10.39
N PRO A 188 -7.76 21.12 10.85
CA PRO A 188 -8.36 22.37 10.40
C PRO A 188 -7.40 23.54 10.56
N ASP A 189 -7.39 24.44 9.60
CA ASP A 189 -6.58 25.65 9.60
C ASP A 189 -7.36 26.80 8.96
N ALA A 190 -7.34 27.97 9.61
CA ALA A 190 -8.16 29.12 9.19
C ALA A 190 -7.73 29.72 7.83
N GLU A 191 -6.44 29.62 7.49
CA GLU A 191 -5.92 30.20 6.24
C GLU A 191 -5.82 29.16 5.12
N LEU A 192 -5.44 27.94 5.47
CA LEU A 192 -5.18 26.88 4.48
C LEU A 192 -6.38 25.94 4.27
N GLY A 193 -7.45 26.08 5.08
CA GLY A 193 -8.55 25.10 5.17
C GLY A 193 -8.10 23.85 5.92
N GLU A 194 -7.10 23.15 5.40
CA GLU A 194 -6.44 22.01 6.04
C GLU A 194 -4.92 22.26 6.14
N LYS A 195 -4.37 21.97 7.30
CA LYS A 195 -2.93 22.01 7.54
C LYS A 195 -2.35 20.60 7.59
N LEU A 196 -1.34 20.36 6.73
CA LEU A 196 -0.61 19.10 6.71
C LEU A 196 0.14 18.88 8.02
N VAL A 197 -0.07 17.74 8.65
CA VAL A 197 0.63 17.34 9.88
C VAL A 197 1.08 15.87 9.78
N LEU A 198 2.10 15.53 10.56
CA LEU A 198 2.65 14.19 10.66
C LEU A 198 2.28 13.60 12.02
N LEU A 199 1.66 12.44 12.03
CA LEU A 199 1.36 11.66 13.22
C LEU A 199 2.33 10.49 13.31
N VAL A 200 3.00 10.34 14.46
CA VAL A 200 4.08 9.35 14.65
C VAL A 200 3.91 8.59 15.95
N GLU A 201 4.07 7.28 15.91
CA GLU A 201 4.17 6.44 17.11
C GLU A 201 5.56 6.53 17.70
N ALA A 202 5.83 7.60 18.44
CA ALA A 202 7.14 7.88 19.03
C ALA A 202 7.02 8.69 20.33
N ALA A 203 8.09 8.71 21.11
CA ALA A 203 8.19 9.60 22.27
C ALA A 203 8.27 11.06 21.82
N THR A 204 7.70 11.96 22.63
CA THR A 204 7.63 13.43 22.32
C THR A 204 9.00 14.05 22.04
N LYS A 205 10.08 13.53 22.64
CA LYS A 205 11.46 13.99 22.41
C LYS A 205 11.94 13.80 20.97
N GLU A 206 11.33 12.91 20.20
CA GLU A 206 11.69 12.65 18.80
C GLU A 206 11.09 13.68 17.82
N LYS A 207 10.16 14.51 18.27
CA LYS A 207 9.37 15.43 17.46
C LYS A 207 10.23 16.33 16.56
N GLU A 208 11.23 16.98 17.14
CA GLU A 208 12.08 17.93 16.42
C GLU A 208 12.98 17.22 15.40
N THR A 209 13.53 16.08 15.77
CA THR A 209 14.34 15.24 14.87
C THR A 209 13.52 14.79 13.66
N ILE A 210 12.29 14.32 13.90
CA ILE A 210 11.38 13.87 12.83
C ILE A 210 10.97 15.04 11.94
N LEU A 211 10.71 16.22 12.49
CA LEU A 211 10.41 17.41 11.71
C LEU A 211 11.60 17.84 10.84
N ALA A 212 12.81 17.80 11.38
CA ALA A 212 14.04 18.10 10.63
C ALA A 212 14.24 17.12 9.46
N ILE A 213 14.00 15.81 9.68
CA ILE A 213 14.01 14.81 8.61
C ILE A 213 12.99 15.16 7.53
N ALA A 214 11.74 15.47 7.90
CA ALA A 214 10.72 15.85 6.93
C ALA A 214 11.10 17.10 6.14
N GLN A 215 11.67 18.12 6.78
CA GLN A 215 12.18 19.31 6.12
C GLN A 215 13.31 19.01 5.15
N GLN A 216 14.26 18.17 5.54
CA GLN A 216 15.40 17.80 4.71
C GLN A 216 14.97 17.07 3.42
N TYR A 217 14.05 16.11 3.52
CA TYR A 217 13.70 15.22 2.41
C TYR A 217 12.49 15.68 1.59
N LEU A 218 11.58 16.48 2.18
CA LEU A 218 10.40 17.01 1.49
C LEU A 218 10.50 18.53 1.22
N GLY A 219 11.54 19.19 1.68
CA GLY A 219 11.69 20.65 1.64
C GLY A 219 11.77 21.27 0.25
N ALA A 220 12.03 20.47 -0.80
CA ALA A 220 11.97 20.93 -2.20
C ALA A 220 10.58 21.50 -2.56
N ASN A 221 9.51 21.00 -1.92
CA ASN A 221 8.17 21.59 -2.00
C ASN A 221 7.68 21.95 -0.59
N LYS A 222 7.60 23.24 -0.29
CA LYS A 222 7.17 23.78 1.02
C LYS A 222 5.78 23.29 1.46
N HIS A 223 4.92 22.90 0.51
CA HIS A 223 3.59 22.38 0.80
C HIS A 223 3.61 20.92 1.26
N HIS A 224 4.67 20.18 1.00
CA HIS A 224 4.87 18.81 1.43
C HIS A 224 5.47 18.68 2.83
N VAL A 225 6.03 19.77 3.36
CA VAL A 225 6.59 19.77 4.72
C VAL A 225 5.47 19.91 5.75
N PRO A 226 5.37 18.99 6.72
CA PRO A 226 4.34 19.06 7.75
C PRO A 226 4.55 20.30 8.61
N LYS A 227 3.45 20.99 8.94
CA LYS A 227 3.48 22.18 9.81
C LYS A 227 3.61 21.82 11.29
N ALA A 228 3.31 20.58 11.64
CA ALA A 228 3.50 20.05 12.98
C ALA A 228 3.72 18.55 12.95
N VAL A 229 4.41 18.02 13.96
CA VAL A 229 4.52 16.59 14.27
C VAL A 229 3.77 16.33 15.56
N PHE A 230 2.89 15.34 15.56
CA PHE A 230 2.19 14.85 16.75
C PHE A 230 2.72 13.46 17.09
N CYS A 231 3.19 13.29 18.31
CA CYS A 231 3.66 12.02 18.82
C CYS A 231 2.55 11.34 19.62
N THR A 232 2.39 10.04 19.42
CA THR A 232 1.45 9.20 20.18
C THR A 232 2.16 7.95 20.68
N THR A 233 1.64 7.34 21.72
CA THR A 233 2.17 6.08 22.29
C THR A 233 1.84 4.87 21.44
N ALA A 234 0.75 4.91 20.67
CA ALA A 234 0.35 3.83 19.77
C ALA A 234 -0.54 4.35 18.65
N LEU A 235 -0.39 3.79 17.46
CA LEU A 235 -1.33 3.91 16.36
C LEU A 235 -2.36 2.78 16.42
N SER A 236 -3.54 3.01 15.87
CA SER A 236 -4.63 2.02 15.80
C SER A 236 -4.53 1.22 14.51
N TYR A 237 -4.86 -0.08 14.58
CA TYR A 237 -4.86 -0.98 13.44
C TYR A 237 -6.18 -1.74 13.35
N THR A 238 -6.62 -2.03 12.14
CA THR A 238 -7.78 -2.88 11.88
C THR A 238 -7.51 -4.33 12.27
N SER A 239 -8.55 -5.16 12.36
CA SER A 239 -8.42 -6.61 12.60
C SER A 239 -7.60 -7.35 11.52
N THR A 240 -7.40 -6.74 10.36
CA THR A 240 -6.57 -7.26 9.27
C THR A 240 -5.15 -6.73 9.29
N GLY A 241 -4.77 -5.92 10.31
CA GLY A 241 -3.43 -5.35 10.47
C GLY A 241 -3.14 -4.12 9.59
N LYS A 242 -4.17 -3.50 8.99
CA LYS A 242 -4.03 -2.23 8.26
C LYS A 242 -4.12 -1.06 9.23
N LEU A 243 -3.35 -0.01 8.99
CA LEU A 243 -3.41 1.23 9.77
C LEU A 243 -4.82 1.84 9.69
N ASP A 244 -5.44 2.05 10.84
CA ASP A 244 -6.70 2.78 10.99
C ASP A 244 -6.39 4.26 11.23
N ARG A 245 -6.29 5.02 10.15
CA ARG A 245 -5.92 6.44 10.18
C ARG A 245 -6.95 7.29 10.92
N LEU A 246 -8.25 6.98 10.78
CA LEU A 246 -9.30 7.75 11.43
C LEU A 246 -9.27 7.60 12.95
N THR A 247 -9.22 6.36 13.43
CA THR A 247 -9.12 6.07 14.85
C THR A 247 -7.81 6.59 15.45
N SER A 248 -6.69 6.40 14.75
CA SER A 248 -5.40 6.91 15.17
C SER A 248 -5.40 8.44 15.30
N LYS A 249 -5.96 9.14 14.30
CA LYS A 249 -6.09 10.60 14.31
C LYS A 249 -6.93 11.09 15.49
N LYS A 250 -8.10 10.49 15.71
CA LYS A 250 -8.99 10.84 16.83
C LYS A 250 -8.28 10.69 18.17
N ASN A 251 -7.64 9.54 18.39
CA ASN A 251 -6.97 9.24 19.66
C ASN A 251 -5.78 10.17 19.93
N ALA A 252 -4.98 10.49 18.91
CA ALA A 252 -3.78 11.29 19.09
C ALA A 252 -4.04 12.81 19.17
N LEU A 253 -5.13 13.29 18.61
CA LEU A 253 -5.47 14.72 18.57
C LEU A 253 -6.63 15.09 19.50
N ASN A 254 -7.16 14.12 20.27
CA ASN A 254 -8.31 14.30 21.18
C ASN A 254 -9.54 14.90 20.46
N LEU A 255 -9.85 14.42 19.25
CA LEU A 255 -10.94 14.88 18.40
C LEU A 255 -12.20 14.01 18.54
#